data_1a81f79d2d034f2e1623f0a27eff9223
#
_entry.id   1a81f79d2d034f2e1623f0a27eff9223
#
_cell.length_a   1.000
_cell.length_b   1.000
_cell.length_c   1.000
_cell.angle_alpha   90.00
_cell.angle_beta   90.00
_cell.angle_gamma   90.00
#
_symmetry.space_group_name_H-M   'P 1'
#
loop_
_entity.id
_entity.type
_entity.pdbx_description
1 polymer ?
#
loop_
_entity_poly.entity_id
_entity_poly.type
_entity_poly.pdbx_seq_one_letter_code
_entity_poly.pdbx_strand_id
1 'polypeptide(L)'
;MTKIKKAIGLLALVLALAVAYLSLWPVPIDPQIWQTANEPGYVGPFAVNQKLANLKIIPLGQEEGPEHIVIGKDGKLYTTVLSGNILRMNPDGSGQEVFANTGGRVLGFDFDAAGNLIAADAVKGLLSIAPDGKLTVLADKVGNDPIRYADAVVVAQNGKMYLSDASTRFAPKD
;
A
#
# COMPACT_ATOMS: atom_id res chain seq x y z
N MET A 1 -9.42 33.51 44.46
CA MET A 1 -10.60 32.99 43.70
C MET A 1 -10.69 33.45 42.27
N THR A 2 -10.32 34.66 41.91
CA THR A 2 -10.46 35.20 40.52
C THR A 2 -9.53 34.57 39.47
N LYS A 3 -8.29 34.22 39.83
CA LYS A 3 -7.33 33.59 38.86
C LYS A 3 -7.74 32.17 38.52
N ILE A 4 -8.20 31.38 39.47
CA ILE A 4 -8.66 30.00 39.27
C ILE A 4 -9.94 29.98 38.40
N LYS A 5 -10.88 30.86 38.65
CA LYS A 5 -12.11 30.97 37.82
C LYS A 5 -11.79 31.36 36.37
N LYS A 6 -10.82 32.23 36.16
CA LYS A 6 -10.35 32.61 34.80
C LYS A 6 -9.66 31.42 34.08
N ALA A 7 -8.84 30.63 34.81
CA ALA A 7 -8.19 29.45 34.24
C ALA A 7 -9.21 28.36 33.85
N ILE A 8 -10.22 28.11 34.73
CA ILE A 8 -11.30 27.16 34.40
C ILE A 8 -12.11 27.64 33.19
N GLY A 9 -12.44 28.95 33.14
CA GLY A 9 -13.17 29.49 31.99
C GLY A 9 -12.38 29.38 30.69
N LEU A 10 -11.05 29.61 30.70
CA LEU A 10 -10.20 29.44 29.56
C LEU A 10 -10.12 27.97 29.09
N LEU A 11 -10.00 27.04 30.05
CA LEU A 11 -9.97 25.61 29.73
C LEU A 11 -11.30 25.16 29.10
N ALA A 12 -12.43 25.60 29.65
CA ALA A 12 -13.75 25.30 29.12
C ALA A 12 -13.91 25.86 27.67
N LEU A 13 -13.41 27.07 27.41
CA LEU A 13 -13.45 27.67 26.09
C LEU A 13 -12.59 26.86 25.08
N VAL A 14 -11.36 26.47 25.46
CA VAL A 14 -10.48 25.66 24.61
C VAL A 14 -11.14 24.31 24.29
N LEU A 15 -11.75 23.67 25.27
CA LEU A 15 -12.47 22.40 25.09
C LEU A 15 -13.67 22.58 24.13
N ALA A 16 -14.44 23.65 24.31
CA ALA A 16 -15.58 23.95 23.44
C ALA A 16 -15.13 24.20 21.98
N LEU A 17 -14.02 24.93 21.78
CA LEU A 17 -13.44 25.17 20.46
C LEU A 17 -12.91 23.88 19.84
N ALA A 18 -12.29 23.01 20.61
CA ALA A 18 -11.83 21.70 20.13
C ALA A 18 -13.01 20.81 19.70
N VAL A 19 -14.08 20.77 20.50
CA VAL A 19 -15.30 20.03 20.14
C VAL A 19 -15.94 20.61 18.90
N ALA A 20 -16.05 21.95 18.79
CA ALA A 20 -16.59 22.61 17.60
C ALA A 20 -15.74 22.31 16.36
N TYR A 21 -14.41 22.36 16.48
CA TYR A 21 -13.50 22.00 15.39
C TYR A 21 -13.73 20.57 14.92
N LEU A 22 -13.71 19.60 15.83
CA LEU A 22 -13.89 18.18 15.51
C LEU A 22 -15.30 17.85 14.96
N SER A 23 -16.31 18.61 15.35
CA SER A 23 -17.71 18.38 14.94
C SER A 23 -18.10 19.10 13.64
N LEU A 24 -17.49 20.25 13.36
CA LEU A 24 -17.86 21.11 12.25
C LEU A 24 -16.83 21.18 11.12
N TRP A 25 -15.62 20.67 11.36
CA TRP A 25 -14.60 20.62 10.31
C TRP A 25 -15.08 19.70 9.17
N PRO A 26 -15.12 20.16 7.94
CA PRO A 26 -15.57 19.34 6.82
C PRO A 26 -14.59 18.18 6.60
N VAL A 27 -15.04 16.98 6.91
CA VAL A 27 -14.31 15.76 6.56
C VAL A 27 -14.41 15.60 5.04
N PRO A 28 -13.31 15.44 4.30
CA PRO A 28 -13.31 15.30 2.85
C PRO A 28 -13.80 13.91 2.39
N ILE A 29 -14.72 13.33 3.15
CA ILE A 29 -15.33 12.02 2.90
C ILE A 29 -16.84 12.23 2.89
N ASP A 30 -17.51 11.79 1.82
CA ASP A 30 -18.96 11.73 1.72
C ASP A 30 -19.41 10.25 1.86
N PRO A 31 -19.62 9.76 3.09
CA PRO A 31 -19.97 8.36 3.31
C PRO A 31 -21.37 8.08 2.75
N GLN A 32 -21.42 7.13 1.82
CA GLN A 32 -22.68 6.64 1.27
C GLN A 32 -23.12 5.37 2.01
N ILE A 33 -24.41 5.28 2.32
CA ILE A 33 -24.98 4.07 2.89
C ILE A 33 -25.08 3.02 1.79
N TRP A 34 -24.30 1.96 1.91
CA TRP A 34 -24.41 0.79 1.07
C TRP A 34 -25.38 -0.22 1.70
N GLN A 35 -26.46 -0.53 0.99
CA GLN A 35 -27.34 -1.64 1.38
C GLN A 35 -26.82 -2.92 0.75
N THR A 36 -26.26 -3.81 1.57
CA THR A 36 -25.87 -5.13 1.13
C THR A 36 -27.10 -6.00 0.88
N ALA A 37 -27.05 -6.83 -0.16
CA ALA A 37 -28.04 -7.91 -0.30
C ALA A 37 -27.97 -8.83 0.94
N ASN A 38 -29.10 -9.47 1.28
CA ASN A 38 -29.10 -10.47 2.35
C ASN A 38 -28.06 -11.55 2.06
N GLU A 39 -27.03 -11.63 2.88
CA GLU A 39 -26.03 -12.68 2.77
C GLU A 39 -26.53 -13.97 3.42
N PRO A 40 -26.50 -15.08 2.69
CA PRO A 40 -26.93 -16.38 3.23
C PRO A 40 -25.95 -16.94 4.29
N GLY A 41 -24.88 -16.21 4.60
CA GLY A 41 -23.81 -16.65 5.50
C GLY A 41 -22.83 -17.62 4.83
N TYR A 42 -22.10 -18.36 5.66
CA TYR A 42 -21.07 -19.32 5.20
C TYR A 42 -21.72 -20.65 4.73
N VAL A 43 -22.42 -20.61 3.60
CA VAL A 43 -23.11 -21.78 3.01
C VAL A 43 -22.68 -21.99 1.55
N GLY A 44 -22.92 -23.16 1.01
CA GLY A 44 -22.57 -23.50 -0.37
C GLY A 44 -21.07 -23.35 -0.65
N PRO A 45 -20.66 -22.61 -1.70
CA PRO A 45 -19.24 -22.40 -2.04
C PRO A 45 -18.43 -21.73 -0.93
N PHE A 46 -19.09 -20.98 -0.04
CA PHE A 46 -18.50 -20.26 1.07
C PHE A 46 -18.57 -21.02 2.41
N ALA A 47 -19.03 -22.26 2.40
CA ALA A 47 -19.11 -23.08 3.63
C ALA A 47 -17.74 -23.17 4.31
N VAL A 48 -17.76 -23.11 5.64
CA VAL A 48 -16.54 -23.26 6.47
C VAL A 48 -15.81 -24.54 6.07
N ASN A 49 -14.51 -24.44 5.87
CA ASN A 49 -13.68 -25.56 5.46
C ASN A 49 -12.28 -25.48 6.11
N GLN A 50 -11.50 -26.54 5.97
CA GLN A 50 -10.14 -26.67 6.55
C GLN A 50 -9.03 -26.60 5.48
N LYS A 51 -9.31 -26.08 4.27
CA LYS A 51 -8.34 -26.05 3.17
C LYS A 51 -7.06 -25.28 3.50
N LEU A 52 -7.15 -24.27 4.36
CA LEU A 52 -6.03 -23.44 4.78
C LEU A 52 -5.56 -23.73 6.22
N ALA A 53 -5.97 -24.84 6.83
CA ALA A 53 -5.59 -25.16 8.22
C ALA A 53 -4.09 -25.39 8.43
N ASN A 54 -3.36 -25.78 7.37
CA ASN A 54 -1.93 -26.09 7.41
C ASN A 54 -1.07 -25.03 6.69
N LEU A 55 -1.45 -23.75 6.77
CA LEU A 55 -0.64 -22.67 6.21
C LEU A 55 0.74 -22.61 6.89
N LYS A 56 1.77 -22.49 6.05
CA LYS A 56 3.12 -22.18 6.52
C LYS A 56 3.32 -20.66 6.47
N ILE A 57 3.60 -20.05 7.61
CA ILE A 57 3.97 -18.65 7.70
C ILE A 57 5.47 -18.53 7.38
N ILE A 58 5.82 -17.62 6.47
CA ILE A 58 7.19 -17.23 6.15
C ILE A 58 7.49 -15.97 6.95
N PRO A 59 8.34 -16.01 7.99
CA PRO A 59 8.70 -14.81 8.73
C PRO A 59 9.60 -13.91 7.88
N LEU A 60 9.41 -12.59 7.97
CA LEU A 60 10.19 -11.59 7.23
C LEU A 60 11.21 -10.85 8.13
N GLY A 61 11.59 -11.45 9.26
CA GLY A 61 12.52 -10.84 10.22
C GLY A 61 11.93 -9.62 10.90
N GLN A 62 12.55 -8.45 10.69
CA GLN A 62 12.11 -7.17 11.24
C GLN A 62 11.26 -6.38 10.23
N GLU A 63 11.01 -6.92 9.04
CA GLU A 63 10.22 -6.25 8.01
C GLU A 63 8.74 -6.43 8.27
N GLU A 64 7.97 -5.38 7.98
CA GLU A 64 6.54 -5.30 8.22
C GLU A 64 5.77 -4.94 6.94
N GLY A 65 4.46 -5.20 6.96
CA GLY A 65 3.53 -4.78 5.92
C GLY A 65 3.87 -5.32 4.53
N PRO A 66 4.02 -6.66 4.35
CA PRO A 66 4.14 -7.22 3.00
C PRO A 66 2.87 -6.91 2.22
N GLU A 67 3.03 -6.41 0.98
CA GLU A 67 1.90 -5.94 0.18
C GLU A 67 1.65 -6.86 -1.02
N HIS A 68 2.59 -6.94 -1.93
CA HIS A 68 2.45 -7.71 -3.16
C HIS A 68 3.47 -8.86 -3.19
N ILE A 69 3.06 -10.01 -3.75
CA ILE A 69 3.89 -11.21 -3.81
C ILE A 69 3.83 -11.79 -5.22
N VAL A 70 5.00 -11.96 -5.84
CA VAL A 70 5.14 -12.56 -7.19
C VAL A 70 6.29 -13.55 -7.22
N ILE A 71 6.13 -14.63 -7.98
CA ILE A 71 7.24 -15.53 -8.32
C ILE A 71 7.89 -14.99 -9.59
N GLY A 72 9.14 -14.59 -9.49
CA GLY A 72 9.93 -14.11 -10.62
C GLY A 72 10.28 -15.22 -11.61
N LYS A 73 10.81 -14.84 -12.78
CA LYS A 73 11.25 -15.78 -13.82
C LYS A 73 12.42 -16.67 -13.38
N ASP A 74 13.15 -16.24 -12.35
CA ASP A 74 14.21 -17.00 -11.69
C ASP A 74 13.68 -18.05 -10.69
N GLY A 75 12.36 -18.17 -10.56
CA GLY A 75 11.70 -19.06 -9.62
C GLY A 75 11.76 -18.61 -8.16
N LYS A 76 12.27 -17.40 -7.90
CA LYS A 76 12.29 -16.80 -6.56
C LYS A 76 10.99 -16.10 -6.26
N LEU A 77 10.65 -16.04 -4.98
CA LEU A 77 9.54 -15.27 -4.46
C LEU A 77 10.03 -13.86 -4.14
N TYR A 78 9.29 -12.87 -4.64
CA TYR A 78 9.52 -11.45 -4.36
C TYR A 78 8.35 -10.89 -3.57
N THR A 79 8.64 -10.02 -2.60
CA THR A 79 7.62 -9.26 -1.89
C THR A 79 8.12 -7.88 -1.52
N THR A 80 7.20 -6.93 -1.42
CA THR A 80 7.48 -5.55 -1.02
C THR A 80 7.07 -5.34 0.42
N VAL A 81 7.77 -4.49 1.15
CA VAL A 81 7.54 -4.24 2.57
C VAL A 81 7.53 -2.74 2.88
N LEU A 82 7.08 -2.39 4.09
CA LEU A 82 6.85 -1.01 4.52
C LEU A 82 8.11 -0.14 4.50
N SER A 83 9.29 -0.71 4.74
CA SER A 83 10.57 0.00 4.74
C SER A 83 11.02 0.50 3.36
N GLY A 84 10.29 0.15 2.29
CA GLY A 84 10.68 0.39 0.90
C GLY A 84 11.61 -0.69 0.34
N ASN A 85 11.93 -1.72 1.12
CA ASN A 85 12.65 -2.87 0.64
C ASN A 85 11.76 -3.75 -0.25
N ILE A 86 12.38 -4.32 -1.27
CA ILE A 86 11.86 -5.43 -2.06
C ILE A 86 12.70 -6.64 -1.67
N LEU A 87 12.07 -7.60 -1.04
CA LEU A 87 12.72 -8.83 -0.61
C LEU A 87 12.65 -9.87 -1.71
N ARG A 88 13.68 -10.70 -1.81
CA ARG A 88 13.76 -11.88 -2.67
C ARG A 88 14.14 -13.09 -1.84
N MET A 89 13.51 -14.23 -2.10
CA MET A 89 13.75 -15.46 -1.33
C MET A 89 13.41 -16.71 -2.15
N ASN A 90 13.79 -17.87 -1.65
CA ASN A 90 13.30 -19.14 -2.18
C ASN A 90 11.78 -19.29 -1.87
N PRO A 91 11.02 -20.09 -2.64
CA PRO A 91 9.60 -20.30 -2.39
C PRO A 91 9.27 -20.88 -1.00
N ASP A 92 10.24 -21.54 -0.34
CA ASP A 92 10.10 -22.05 1.02
C ASP A 92 10.38 -20.99 2.10
N GLY A 93 10.76 -19.78 1.70
CA GLY A 93 11.10 -18.65 2.56
C GLY A 93 12.56 -18.61 2.99
N SER A 94 13.40 -19.57 2.55
CA SER A 94 14.84 -19.54 2.84
C SER A 94 15.60 -18.57 1.92
N GLY A 95 16.84 -18.22 2.32
CA GLY A 95 17.72 -17.38 1.51
C GLY A 95 17.15 -15.98 1.27
N GLN A 96 16.49 -15.39 2.27
CA GLN A 96 15.95 -14.03 2.18
C GLN A 96 17.07 -13.01 2.04
N GLU A 97 16.91 -12.09 1.11
CA GLU A 97 17.80 -10.98 0.88
C GLU A 97 17.03 -9.75 0.44
N VAL A 98 17.60 -8.56 0.62
CA VAL A 98 17.09 -7.32 0.04
C VAL A 98 17.55 -7.28 -1.41
N PHE A 99 16.60 -7.40 -2.35
CA PHE A 99 16.86 -7.29 -3.78
C PHE A 99 17.10 -5.84 -4.19
N ALA A 100 16.27 -4.93 -3.69
CA ALA A 100 16.39 -3.49 -3.94
C ALA A 100 15.69 -2.71 -2.81
N ASN A 101 16.02 -1.42 -2.69
CA ASN A 101 15.28 -0.49 -1.85
C ASN A 101 14.90 0.74 -2.68
N THR A 102 13.61 1.06 -2.73
CA THR A 102 13.13 2.22 -3.49
C THR A 102 13.22 3.52 -2.68
N GLY A 103 13.31 3.43 -1.36
CA GLY A 103 13.16 4.56 -0.44
C GLY A 103 11.78 5.22 -0.52
N GLY A 104 10.79 4.50 -1.07
CA GLY A 104 9.39 4.85 -1.16
C GLY A 104 8.52 3.75 -0.56
N ARG A 105 7.37 3.48 -1.19
CA ARG A 105 6.44 2.41 -0.80
C ARG A 105 5.92 1.72 -2.07
N VAL A 106 6.48 0.58 -2.41
CA VAL A 106 5.96 -0.24 -3.52
C VAL A 106 4.73 -1.01 -3.04
N LEU A 107 3.61 -0.81 -3.70
CA LEU A 107 2.34 -1.50 -3.41
C LEU A 107 2.10 -2.64 -4.39
N GLY A 108 2.34 -2.43 -5.68
CA GLY A 108 2.22 -3.47 -6.69
C GLY A 108 3.43 -3.55 -7.59
N PHE A 109 3.72 -4.72 -8.14
CA PHE A 109 4.78 -4.88 -9.13
C PHE A 109 4.52 -6.09 -10.04
N ASP A 110 5.17 -6.08 -11.20
CA ASP A 110 5.16 -7.16 -12.17
C ASP A 110 6.53 -7.24 -12.85
N PHE A 111 6.79 -8.26 -13.66
CA PHE A 111 8.04 -8.40 -14.38
C PHE A 111 7.84 -8.17 -15.88
N ASP A 112 8.70 -7.36 -16.49
CA ASP A 112 8.74 -7.22 -17.94
C ASP A 112 9.42 -8.42 -18.64
N ALA A 113 9.42 -8.42 -19.98
CA ALA A 113 10.03 -9.49 -20.77
C ALA A 113 11.55 -9.62 -20.53
N ALA A 114 12.23 -8.53 -20.21
CA ALA A 114 13.67 -8.49 -19.95
C ALA A 114 14.04 -8.92 -18.53
N GLY A 115 13.03 -9.13 -17.65
CA GLY A 115 13.23 -9.52 -16.24
C GLY A 115 13.42 -8.32 -15.31
N ASN A 116 13.16 -7.11 -15.76
CA ASN A 116 13.09 -5.96 -14.87
C ASN A 116 11.82 -6.05 -14.03
N LEU A 117 11.92 -5.72 -12.73
CA LEU A 117 10.78 -5.56 -11.85
C LEU A 117 10.20 -4.16 -12.08
N ILE A 118 8.97 -4.11 -12.59
CA ILE A 118 8.21 -2.86 -12.81
C ILE A 118 7.34 -2.63 -11.59
N ALA A 119 7.55 -1.51 -10.90
CA ALA A 119 6.95 -1.25 -9.59
C ALA A 119 6.06 -0.01 -9.61
N ALA A 120 4.88 -0.13 -8.99
CA ALA A 120 4.02 0.98 -8.59
C ALA A 120 4.45 1.42 -7.19
N ASP A 121 5.20 2.50 -7.11
CA ASP A 121 5.64 3.08 -5.85
C ASP A 121 4.75 4.27 -5.49
N ALA A 122 4.03 4.16 -4.38
CA ALA A 122 3.05 5.15 -3.95
C ALA A 122 3.64 6.54 -3.67
N VAL A 123 4.98 6.65 -3.58
CA VAL A 123 5.68 7.92 -3.33
C VAL A 123 6.40 8.42 -4.59
N LYS A 124 6.87 7.50 -5.44
CA LYS A 124 7.78 7.82 -6.57
C LYS A 124 7.18 7.56 -7.95
N GLY A 125 5.97 6.98 -8.01
CA GLY A 125 5.29 6.67 -9.26
C GLY A 125 5.70 5.31 -9.85
N LEU A 126 5.84 5.23 -11.17
CA LEU A 126 6.20 4.02 -11.89
C LEU A 126 7.73 3.89 -11.99
N LEU A 127 8.24 2.78 -11.48
CA LEU A 127 9.68 2.49 -11.45
C LEU A 127 10.00 1.24 -12.25
N SER A 128 11.24 1.15 -12.73
CA SER A 128 11.85 -0.07 -13.23
C SER A 128 13.07 -0.40 -12.39
N ILE A 129 13.18 -1.62 -11.91
CA ILE A 129 14.31 -2.14 -11.15
C ILE A 129 14.93 -3.27 -11.97
N ALA A 130 16.16 -3.07 -12.43
CA ALA A 130 16.91 -4.05 -13.21
C ALA A 130 17.30 -5.27 -12.33
N PRO A 131 17.66 -6.43 -12.93
CA PRO A 131 18.07 -7.61 -12.19
C PRO A 131 19.28 -7.41 -11.25
N ASP A 132 20.09 -6.38 -11.50
CA ASP A 132 21.20 -5.95 -10.64
C ASP A 132 20.77 -4.99 -9.51
N GLY A 133 19.49 -4.72 -9.38
CA GLY A 133 18.90 -3.80 -8.37
C GLY A 133 18.92 -2.33 -8.77
N LYS A 134 19.41 -1.96 -9.95
CA LYS A 134 19.44 -0.56 -10.40
C LYS A 134 18.04 -0.04 -10.66
N LEU A 135 17.70 1.07 -9.99
CA LEU A 135 16.40 1.72 -10.07
C LEU A 135 16.39 2.84 -11.13
N THR A 136 15.31 2.91 -11.89
CA THR A 136 15.02 3.97 -12.87
C THR A 136 13.55 4.39 -12.71
N VAL A 137 13.29 5.69 -12.63
CA VAL A 137 11.92 6.24 -12.66
C VAL A 137 11.45 6.26 -14.10
N LEU A 138 10.36 5.56 -14.39
CA LEU A 138 9.73 5.53 -15.72
C LEU A 138 8.73 6.66 -15.90
N ALA A 139 7.91 6.91 -14.86
CA ALA A 139 6.95 8.02 -14.83
C ALA A 139 6.62 8.40 -13.40
N ASP A 140 6.64 9.70 -13.12
CA ASP A 140 6.21 10.31 -11.86
C ASP A 140 5.00 11.22 -12.03
N LYS A 141 4.55 11.41 -13.30
CA LYS A 141 3.43 12.27 -13.67
C LYS A 141 2.82 11.84 -15.01
N VAL A 142 1.59 12.27 -15.25
CA VAL A 142 0.90 12.16 -16.53
C VAL A 142 0.57 13.58 -17.03
N GLY A 143 1.24 14.03 -18.10
CA GLY A 143 1.18 15.44 -18.49
C GLY A 143 1.77 16.33 -17.40
N ASN A 144 0.94 17.20 -16.81
CA ASN A 144 1.33 18.07 -15.69
C ASN A 144 0.88 17.54 -14.32
N ASP A 145 0.07 16.47 -14.29
CA ASP A 145 -0.50 15.93 -13.06
C ASP A 145 0.44 14.88 -12.45
N PRO A 146 0.92 15.06 -11.22
CA PRO A 146 1.78 14.09 -10.57
C PRO A 146 1.00 12.79 -10.26
N ILE A 147 1.67 11.65 -10.41
CA ILE A 147 1.22 10.38 -9.86
C ILE A 147 1.40 10.46 -8.35
N ARG A 148 0.30 10.39 -7.58
CA ARG A 148 0.34 10.66 -6.14
C ARG A 148 0.27 9.41 -5.27
N TYR A 149 -0.33 8.34 -5.82
CA TYR A 149 -0.56 7.11 -5.07
C TYR A 149 -0.58 5.92 -6.03
N ALA A 150 0.54 5.71 -6.74
CA ALA A 150 0.69 4.53 -7.59
C ALA A 150 0.47 3.25 -6.75
N ASP A 151 -0.47 2.40 -7.16
CA ASP A 151 -0.97 1.29 -6.35
C ASP A 151 -0.69 -0.07 -6.99
N ALA A 152 -1.18 -0.31 -8.20
CA ALA A 152 -0.96 -1.55 -8.91
C ALA A 152 -0.41 -1.33 -10.31
N VAL A 153 0.41 -2.27 -10.78
CA VAL A 153 0.91 -2.27 -12.16
C VAL A 153 0.84 -3.68 -12.72
N VAL A 154 0.51 -3.77 -14.00
CA VAL A 154 0.64 -5.01 -14.78
C VAL A 154 1.39 -4.73 -16.07
N VAL A 155 2.20 -5.69 -16.50
CA VAL A 155 2.93 -5.65 -17.75
C VAL A 155 2.28 -6.63 -18.74
N ALA A 156 1.65 -6.10 -19.79
CA ALA A 156 1.03 -6.91 -20.82
C ALA A 156 2.07 -7.61 -21.69
N GLN A 157 1.69 -8.69 -22.35
CA GLN A 157 2.57 -9.46 -23.24
C GLN A 157 3.18 -8.63 -24.38
N ASN A 158 2.52 -7.55 -24.80
CA ASN A 158 3.02 -6.61 -25.81
C ASN A 158 3.95 -5.54 -25.25
N GLY A 159 4.35 -5.63 -23.97
CA GLY A 159 5.23 -4.69 -23.29
C GLY A 159 4.55 -3.42 -22.78
N LYS A 160 3.25 -3.24 -22.99
CA LYS A 160 2.51 -2.10 -22.41
C LYS A 160 2.36 -2.30 -20.92
N MET A 161 2.54 -1.22 -20.16
CA MET A 161 2.36 -1.17 -18.71
C MET A 161 1.08 -0.41 -18.39
N TYR A 162 0.28 -0.97 -17.49
CA TYR A 162 -0.95 -0.35 -17.00
C TYR A 162 -0.77 -0.10 -15.51
N LEU A 163 -0.87 1.16 -15.10
CA LEU A 163 -0.70 1.62 -13.74
C LEU A 163 -2.01 2.19 -13.23
N SER A 164 -2.40 1.82 -12.01
CA SER A 164 -3.45 2.53 -11.27
C SER A 164 -2.84 3.57 -10.33
N ASP A 165 -3.49 4.73 -10.23
CA ASP A 165 -3.22 5.76 -9.23
C ASP A 165 -4.45 5.84 -8.31
N ALA A 166 -4.30 5.43 -7.06
CA ALA A 166 -5.41 5.28 -6.14
C ALA A 166 -5.99 6.62 -5.66
N SER A 167 -5.24 7.72 -5.81
CA SER A 167 -5.72 9.04 -5.40
C SER A 167 -5.02 10.17 -6.15
N THR A 168 -5.82 11.07 -6.72
CA THR A 168 -5.34 12.33 -7.30
C THR A 168 -5.21 13.44 -6.26
N ARG A 169 -5.70 13.22 -5.03
CA ARG A 169 -5.82 14.24 -3.99
C ARG A 169 -4.92 13.99 -2.79
N PHE A 170 -4.81 12.75 -2.35
CA PHE A 170 -4.07 12.35 -1.15
C PHE A 170 -2.87 11.49 -1.52
N ALA A 171 -1.78 11.67 -0.78
CA ALA A 171 -0.61 10.81 -0.82
C ALA A 171 -0.64 9.80 0.37
N PRO A 172 0.19 8.74 0.36
CA PRO A 172 0.21 7.74 1.43
C PRO A 172 0.51 8.29 2.83
N LYS A 173 1.01 9.54 2.91
CA LYS A 173 1.40 10.19 4.17
C LYS A 173 0.38 11.21 4.67
N ASP A 174 -0.70 11.41 3.92
CA ASP A 174 -1.81 12.28 4.30
C ASP A 174 -2.87 11.47 5.08
#